data_097a578038b9ef8dc9e9f316c006ea65
#
_entry.id   097a578038b9ef8dc9e9f316c006ea65
#
_cell.length_a   1.000
_cell.length_b   1.000
_cell.length_c   1.000
_cell.angle_alpha   90.00
_cell.angle_beta   90.00
_cell.angle_gamma   90.00
#
_symmetry.space_group_name_H-M   'P 1'
#
loop_
_entity.id
_entity.type
_entity.pdbx_description
1 polymer ?
#
loop_
_entity_poly.entity_id
_entity_poly.type
_entity_poly.pdbx_seq_one_letter_code
_entity_poly.pdbx_strand_id
1 'polypeptide(L)'
;MLTVFLAGYQAAFAAKCSPLVIGPAITSGNIKHPSGLLWRVMRPGKAENFVLGTMHVSDPRVTAIANIVTDELERSERFAMELLLDADVVFHLKAAMFYLDGRRLSDIAGRELFELAAGHLENYGIPTVIADTMKPWAVFTALSLPAGKEGIPLDLVLMMAAQAVGKELIGLETVEEQIAVFESIAENDQVEMLREVACHYDHFQEDIERMVQHYEARDLLALTRLTLRYVTDEKKAFLDKLLWQRNEKMVQRLKPLFDEGKVFVAVGAMHLPGEKGILRRLEQQGFVVEAIY
;
A
#
# COMPACT_ATOMS: atom_id res chain seq x y z
N MET A 1 -38.48 -23.52 12.00
CA MET A 1 -38.14 -24.02 10.65
C MET A 1 -37.24 -23.04 9.86
N LEU A 2 -36.65 -22.03 10.53
CA LEU A 2 -35.81 -20.99 9.88
C LEU A 2 -34.29 -21.20 10.06
N THR A 3 -33.89 -22.07 10.99
CA THR A 3 -32.48 -22.30 11.37
C THR A 3 -31.74 -23.27 10.47
N VAL A 4 -32.41 -24.07 9.66
CA VAL A 4 -31.78 -25.08 8.78
C VAL A 4 -31.27 -24.46 7.47
N PHE A 5 -31.84 -23.33 7.00
CA PHE A 5 -31.45 -22.70 5.74
C PHE A 5 -30.15 -21.86 5.85
N LEU A 6 -29.85 -21.28 7.01
CA LEU A 6 -28.62 -20.50 7.22
C LEU A 6 -27.35 -21.38 7.31
N ALA A 7 -27.48 -22.58 7.94
CA ALA A 7 -26.35 -23.51 8.05
C ALA A 7 -25.96 -24.14 6.69
N GLY A 8 -26.92 -24.34 5.80
CA GLY A 8 -26.66 -24.87 4.46
C GLY A 8 -25.98 -23.87 3.52
N TYR A 9 -26.23 -22.57 3.69
CA TYR A 9 -25.62 -21.51 2.89
C TYR A 9 -24.16 -21.27 3.27
N GLN A 10 -23.85 -21.26 4.57
CA GLN A 10 -22.46 -21.12 5.06
C GLN A 10 -21.58 -22.33 4.69
N ALA A 11 -22.14 -23.56 4.72
CA ALA A 11 -21.38 -24.75 4.34
C ALA A 11 -21.05 -24.83 2.83
N ALA A 12 -21.90 -24.28 1.95
CA ALA A 12 -21.65 -24.23 0.52
C ALA A 12 -20.55 -23.21 0.14
N PHE A 13 -20.44 -22.09 0.86
CA PHE A 13 -19.37 -21.09 0.68
C PHE A 13 -18.03 -21.60 1.22
N ALA A 14 -18.00 -22.25 2.38
CA ALA A 14 -16.77 -22.79 2.98
C ALA A 14 -16.10 -23.87 2.11
N ALA A 15 -16.85 -24.59 1.28
CA ALA A 15 -16.31 -25.65 0.43
C ALA A 15 -15.47 -25.15 -0.78
N LYS A 16 -15.52 -23.86 -1.10
CA LYS A 16 -14.81 -23.26 -2.26
C LYS A 16 -13.65 -22.34 -1.89
N CYS A 17 -13.44 -22.03 -0.62
CA CYS A 17 -12.30 -21.28 -0.12
C CYS A 17 -11.19 -22.25 0.29
N SER A 18 -10.09 -22.24 -0.46
CA SER A 18 -8.89 -22.99 -0.09
C SER A 18 -8.27 -22.42 1.19
N PRO A 19 -7.59 -23.25 2.01
CA PRO A 19 -6.83 -22.73 3.14
C PRO A 19 -5.83 -21.65 2.74
N LEU A 20 -5.67 -20.64 3.59
CA LEU A 20 -4.70 -19.58 3.37
C LEU A 20 -3.28 -20.13 3.37
N VAL A 21 -2.54 -19.87 2.31
CA VAL A 21 -1.16 -20.36 2.16
C VAL A 21 -0.20 -19.35 2.77
N ILE A 22 0.61 -19.82 3.72
CA ILE A 22 1.68 -19.01 4.32
C ILE A 22 2.99 -19.29 3.56
N GLY A 23 3.60 -18.25 3.06
CA GLY A 23 4.90 -18.32 2.41
C GLY A 23 6.05 -18.61 3.39
N PRO A 24 7.28 -18.76 2.90
CA PRO A 24 8.44 -19.05 3.74
C PRO A 24 8.71 -17.90 4.73
N ALA A 25 9.07 -18.27 5.95
CA ALA A 25 9.36 -17.29 7.00
C ALA A 25 10.55 -16.38 6.61
N ILE A 26 10.36 -15.07 6.77
CA ILE A 26 11.43 -14.10 6.58
C ILE A 26 12.29 -14.04 7.84
N THR A 27 13.58 -14.36 7.71
CA THR A 27 14.54 -14.32 8.81
C THR A 27 15.06 -12.89 9.05
N SER A 28 15.30 -12.53 10.31
CA SER A 28 15.75 -11.18 10.71
C SER A 28 17.10 -10.77 10.11
N GLY A 29 17.98 -11.73 9.83
CA GLY A 29 19.33 -11.45 9.30
C GLY A 29 19.34 -10.83 7.88
N ASN A 30 18.23 -10.88 7.17
CA ASN A 30 18.14 -10.45 5.76
C ASN A 30 17.41 -9.10 5.59
N ILE A 31 16.97 -8.44 6.70
CA ILE A 31 16.27 -7.17 6.58
C ILE A 31 17.17 -6.05 7.09
N LYS A 32 17.62 -5.19 6.17
CA LYS A 32 18.26 -3.92 6.49
C LYS A 32 17.20 -2.91 6.92
N HIS A 33 17.55 -2.02 7.84
CA HIS A 33 16.66 -1.00 8.39
C HIS A 33 15.37 -1.59 9.00
N PRO A 34 15.50 -2.41 10.08
CA PRO A 34 14.40 -3.17 10.64
C PRO A 34 13.45 -2.34 11.51
N SER A 35 13.84 -1.11 11.89
CA SER A 35 13.07 -0.23 12.78
C SER A 35 13.27 1.24 12.45
N GLY A 36 12.25 2.06 12.74
CA GLY A 36 12.21 3.49 12.43
C GLY A 36 11.23 3.82 11.32
N LEU A 37 10.62 4.99 11.36
CA LEU A 37 9.71 5.49 10.32
C LEU A 37 10.25 6.74 9.63
N LEU A 38 10.99 7.63 10.34
CA LEU A 38 11.61 8.81 9.76
C LEU A 38 13.13 8.63 9.70
N TRP A 39 13.69 8.89 8.54
CA TRP A 39 15.09 8.70 8.24
C TRP A 39 15.71 9.98 7.69
N ARG A 40 16.85 10.36 8.24
CA ARG A 40 17.71 11.40 7.68
C ARG A 40 18.58 10.80 6.59
N VAL A 41 18.64 11.47 5.44
CA VAL A 41 19.44 11.03 4.29
C VAL A 41 20.32 12.19 3.85
N MET A 42 21.64 11.99 3.89
CA MET A 42 22.60 13.08 3.66
C MET A 42 23.85 12.62 2.93
N ARG A 43 24.57 13.58 2.38
CA ARG A 43 25.96 13.45 1.93
C ARG A 43 26.83 14.48 2.62
N PRO A 44 28.14 14.21 2.85
CA PRO A 44 29.06 15.18 3.44
C PRO A 44 29.04 16.50 2.67
N GLY A 45 28.84 17.60 3.40
CA GLY A 45 28.81 18.95 2.84
C GLY A 45 27.56 19.32 2.03
N LYS A 46 26.51 18.51 2.06
CA LYS A 46 25.21 18.78 1.44
C LYS A 46 24.12 18.97 2.50
N ALA A 47 23.04 19.66 2.12
CA ALA A 47 21.87 19.77 2.97
C ALA A 47 21.20 18.40 3.19
N GLU A 48 20.55 18.25 4.33
CA GLU A 48 19.85 17.03 4.73
C GLU A 48 18.55 16.85 3.95
N ASN A 49 18.16 15.59 3.79
CA ASN A 49 16.86 15.16 3.27
C ASN A 49 16.23 14.20 4.26
N PHE A 50 14.92 14.04 4.18
CA PHE A 50 14.18 13.17 5.08
C PHE A 50 13.29 12.21 4.29
N VAL A 51 13.19 10.98 4.78
CA VAL A 51 12.33 9.94 4.20
C VAL A 51 11.45 9.38 5.31
N LEU A 52 10.14 9.52 5.17
CA LEU A 52 9.13 8.98 6.07
C LEU A 52 8.44 7.79 5.40
N GLY A 53 8.35 6.68 6.14
CA GLY A 53 7.48 5.56 5.79
C GLY A 53 6.05 5.86 6.22
N THR A 54 5.10 5.79 5.29
CA THR A 54 3.68 6.02 5.54
C THR A 54 2.86 4.74 5.49
N MET A 55 1.61 4.82 5.90
CA MET A 55 0.61 3.77 5.76
C MET A 55 -0.69 4.40 5.26
N HIS A 56 -1.30 3.83 4.21
CA HIS A 56 -2.49 4.37 3.54
C HIS A 56 -3.78 4.12 4.34
N VAL A 57 -3.77 4.52 5.62
CA VAL A 57 -4.92 4.39 6.52
C VAL A 57 -5.17 5.69 7.27
N SER A 58 -6.43 5.90 7.66
CA SER A 58 -6.87 7.08 8.43
C SER A 58 -6.92 6.83 9.95
N ASP A 59 -6.32 5.73 10.43
CA ASP A 59 -6.28 5.40 11.86
C ASP A 59 -5.52 6.49 12.65
N PRO A 60 -6.08 7.01 13.76
CA PRO A 60 -5.42 8.04 14.56
C PRO A 60 -4.02 7.66 15.05
N ARG A 61 -3.73 6.37 15.29
CA ARG A 61 -2.40 5.87 15.68
C ARG A 61 -1.37 6.05 14.57
N VAL A 62 -1.82 6.08 13.31
CA VAL A 62 -0.98 6.31 12.14
C VAL A 62 -0.92 7.79 11.78
N THR A 63 -2.05 8.49 11.85
CA THR A 63 -2.16 9.91 11.43
C THR A 63 -1.75 10.90 12.51
N ALA A 64 -1.57 10.47 13.77
CA ALA A 64 -0.99 11.29 14.84
C ALA A 64 0.51 11.50 14.60
N ILE A 65 0.83 12.52 13.80
CA ILE A 65 2.20 12.81 13.38
C ILE A 65 3.01 13.33 14.58
N ALA A 66 4.16 12.70 14.86
CA ALA A 66 5.07 13.16 15.90
C ALA A 66 5.70 14.52 15.53
N ASN A 67 5.97 15.38 16.54
CA ASN A 67 6.54 16.71 16.33
C ASN A 67 7.82 16.70 15.47
N ILE A 68 8.68 15.71 15.66
CA ILE A 68 9.90 15.59 14.84
C ILE A 68 9.60 15.44 13.33
N VAL A 69 8.50 14.80 12.97
CA VAL A 69 8.07 14.64 11.55
C VAL A 69 7.60 15.99 11.01
N THR A 70 6.80 16.73 11.78
CA THR A 70 6.34 18.07 11.39
C THR A 70 7.48 19.07 11.32
N ASP A 71 8.40 19.05 12.28
CA ASP A 71 9.56 19.94 12.31
C ASP A 71 10.45 19.74 11.08
N GLU A 72 10.73 18.50 10.69
CA GLU A 72 11.56 18.23 9.52
C GLU A 72 10.80 18.45 8.20
N LEU A 73 9.49 18.23 8.17
CA LEU A 73 8.66 18.64 7.03
C LEU A 73 8.71 20.16 6.87
N GLU A 74 8.56 20.95 7.94
CA GLU A 74 8.59 22.42 7.90
C GLU A 74 9.94 22.97 7.42
N ARG A 75 11.06 22.38 7.86
CA ARG A 75 12.43 22.78 7.47
C ARG A 75 12.77 22.46 6.03
N SER A 76 12.07 21.50 5.42
CA SER A 76 12.29 21.13 4.02
C SER A 76 11.71 22.17 3.07
N GLU A 77 12.27 22.31 1.89
CA GLU A 77 11.78 23.22 0.85
C GLU A 77 10.81 22.52 -0.11
N ARG A 78 11.01 21.23 -0.31
CA ARG A 78 10.27 20.38 -1.25
C ARG A 78 9.66 19.19 -0.53
N PHE A 79 8.50 18.77 -1.00
CA PHE A 79 7.82 17.56 -0.55
C PHE A 79 7.64 16.61 -1.73
N ALA A 80 8.12 15.39 -1.61
CA ALA A 80 7.97 14.34 -2.60
C ALA A 80 7.14 13.19 -2.04
N MET A 81 6.26 12.61 -2.85
CA MET A 81 5.50 11.40 -2.50
C MET A 81 5.35 10.49 -3.72
N GLU A 82 4.83 9.29 -3.52
CA GLU A 82 4.67 8.33 -4.61
C GLU A 82 3.86 8.93 -5.75
N LEU A 83 2.64 9.38 -5.49
CA LEU A 83 1.71 9.93 -6.47
C LEU A 83 1.05 11.20 -5.94
N LEU A 84 1.15 12.31 -6.65
CA LEU A 84 0.37 13.52 -6.34
C LEU A 84 -1.08 13.31 -6.76
N LEU A 85 -1.99 13.52 -5.81
CA LEU A 85 -3.42 13.33 -6.05
C LEU A 85 -4.11 14.66 -6.36
N ASP A 86 -4.11 15.04 -7.63
CA ASP A 86 -4.99 16.08 -8.17
C ASP A 86 -6.29 15.47 -8.74
N ALA A 87 -7.18 16.31 -9.24
CA ALA A 87 -8.47 15.87 -9.76
C ALA A 87 -8.34 14.95 -10.98
N ASP A 88 -7.37 15.21 -11.86
CA ASP A 88 -7.15 14.41 -13.07
C ASP A 88 -6.57 13.05 -12.73
N VAL A 89 -5.59 12.98 -11.83
CA VAL A 89 -5.01 11.74 -11.32
C VAL A 89 -6.09 10.88 -10.64
N VAL A 90 -6.91 11.48 -9.77
CA VAL A 90 -8.03 10.77 -9.10
C VAL A 90 -9.04 10.25 -10.11
N PHE A 91 -9.36 11.03 -11.15
CA PHE A 91 -10.27 10.60 -12.23
C PHE A 91 -9.70 9.41 -13.00
N HIS A 92 -8.42 9.48 -13.43
CA HIS A 92 -7.77 8.40 -14.17
C HIS A 92 -7.66 7.12 -13.33
N LEU A 93 -7.27 7.24 -12.05
CA LEU A 93 -7.19 6.11 -11.14
C LEU A 93 -8.55 5.43 -10.96
N LYS A 94 -9.60 6.23 -10.72
CA LYS A 94 -10.97 5.70 -10.62
C LYS A 94 -11.42 5.06 -11.91
N ALA A 95 -11.21 5.71 -13.05
CA ALA A 95 -11.61 5.16 -14.35
C ALA A 95 -10.93 3.80 -14.62
N ALA A 96 -9.65 3.64 -14.24
CA ALA A 96 -8.92 2.40 -14.40
C ALA A 96 -9.46 1.24 -13.55
N MET A 97 -10.16 1.53 -12.45
CA MET A 97 -10.72 0.52 -11.55
C MET A 97 -11.96 -0.18 -12.12
N PHE A 98 -12.58 0.35 -13.18
CA PHE A 98 -13.85 -0.12 -13.69
C PHE A 98 -13.72 -0.69 -15.12
N TYR A 99 -14.58 -1.66 -15.44
CA TYR A 99 -14.83 -2.07 -16.81
C TYR A 99 -15.75 -1.06 -17.49
N LEU A 100 -15.24 -0.40 -18.52
CA LEU A 100 -16.01 0.58 -19.32
C LEU A 100 -16.58 -0.02 -20.62
N ASP A 101 -16.30 -1.29 -20.88
CA ASP A 101 -16.66 -2.03 -22.08
C ASP A 101 -17.86 -2.96 -21.90
N GLY A 102 -18.53 -2.89 -20.75
CA GLY A 102 -19.71 -3.69 -20.42
C GLY A 102 -19.42 -5.03 -19.76
N ARG A 103 -18.15 -5.42 -19.60
CA ARG A 103 -17.79 -6.62 -18.80
C ARG A 103 -18.26 -6.50 -17.36
N ARG A 104 -18.50 -7.63 -16.71
CA ARG A 104 -18.96 -7.70 -15.34
C ARG A 104 -18.03 -8.58 -14.50
N LEU A 105 -17.80 -8.14 -13.26
CA LEU A 105 -17.00 -8.91 -12.32
C LEU A 105 -17.65 -10.29 -12.05
N SER A 106 -18.97 -10.36 -11.97
CA SER A 106 -19.71 -11.61 -11.78
C SER A 106 -19.50 -12.63 -12.90
N ASP A 107 -19.27 -12.17 -14.14
CA ASP A 107 -18.98 -13.06 -15.28
C ASP A 107 -17.52 -13.55 -15.24
N ILE A 108 -16.59 -12.69 -14.82
CA ILE A 108 -15.14 -12.94 -14.82
C ILE A 108 -14.73 -13.78 -13.61
N ALA A 109 -15.15 -13.39 -12.42
CA ALA A 109 -14.82 -14.08 -11.15
C ALA A 109 -15.71 -15.28 -10.86
N GLY A 110 -16.87 -15.36 -11.54
CA GLY A 110 -17.95 -16.29 -11.24
C GLY A 110 -18.84 -15.77 -10.11
N ARG A 111 -20.12 -16.12 -10.21
CA ARG A 111 -21.19 -15.54 -9.38
C ARG A 111 -20.93 -15.67 -7.88
N GLU A 112 -20.45 -16.82 -7.44
CA GLU A 112 -20.25 -17.11 -6.01
C GLU A 112 -19.13 -16.26 -5.39
N LEU A 113 -17.99 -16.11 -6.08
CA LEU A 113 -16.92 -15.26 -5.61
C LEU A 113 -17.33 -13.77 -5.65
N PHE A 114 -18.06 -13.38 -6.69
CA PHE A 114 -18.62 -12.04 -6.78
C PHE A 114 -19.55 -11.72 -5.61
N GLU A 115 -20.53 -12.58 -5.31
CA GLU A 115 -21.48 -12.38 -4.21
C GLU A 115 -20.77 -12.28 -2.84
N LEU A 116 -19.74 -13.10 -2.62
CA LEU A 116 -18.92 -13.03 -1.42
C LEU A 116 -18.17 -11.69 -1.33
N ALA A 117 -17.47 -11.30 -2.38
CA ALA A 117 -16.71 -10.04 -2.41
C ALA A 117 -17.62 -8.81 -2.31
N ALA A 118 -18.78 -8.82 -3.00
CA ALA A 118 -19.75 -7.74 -2.95
C ALA A 118 -20.33 -7.55 -1.53
N GLY A 119 -20.60 -8.67 -0.81
CA GLY A 119 -21.02 -8.62 0.58
C GLY A 119 -19.99 -7.93 1.50
N HIS A 120 -18.70 -8.15 1.30
CA HIS A 120 -17.66 -7.44 2.03
C HIS A 120 -17.54 -5.97 1.63
N LEU A 121 -17.73 -5.64 0.33
CA LEU A 121 -17.67 -4.27 -0.18
C LEU A 121 -18.76 -3.34 0.39
N GLU A 122 -19.86 -3.89 0.88
CA GLU A 122 -20.89 -3.12 1.59
C GLU A 122 -20.30 -2.41 2.83
N ASN A 123 -19.31 -3.00 3.50
CA ASN A 123 -18.60 -2.38 4.62
C ASN A 123 -17.79 -1.12 4.22
N TYR A 124 -17.58 -0.92 2.91
CA TYR A 124 -16.90 0.25 2.32
C TYR A 124 -17.89 1.21 1.64
N GLY A 125 -19.19 0.98 1.78
CA GLY A 125 -20.23 1.77 1.15
C GLY A 125 -20.30 1.59 -0.38
N ILE A 126 -19.78 0.48 -0.91
CA ILE A 126 -19.79 0.16 -2.35
C ILE A 126 -20.98 -0.77 -2.63
N PRO A 127 -22.04 -0.27 -3.30
CA PRO A 127 -23.20 -1.10 -3.63
C PRO A 127 -22.85 -2.22 -4.61
N THR A 128 -23.53 -3.37 -4.51
CA THR A 128 -23.34 -4.56 -5.36
C THR A 128 -23.36 -4.23 -6.86
N VAL A 129 -24.24 -3.32 -7.31
CA VAL A 129 -24.33 -2.91 -8.72
C VAL A 129 -23.06 -2.18 -9.19
N ILE A 130 -22.41 -1.43 -8.32
CA ILE A 130 -21.13 -0.76 -8.61
C ILE A 130 -19.98 -1.79 -8.55
N ALA A 131 -19.98 -2.65 -7.52
CA ALA A 131 -19.00 -3.73 -7.40
C ALA A 131 -18.92 -4.61 -8.65
N ASP A 132 -20.06 -4.89 -9.31
CA ASP A 132 -20.11 -5.70 -10.54
C ASP A 132 -19.48 -5.04 -11.76
N THR A 133 -19.20 -3.75 -11.70
CA THR A 133 -18.47 -3.02 -12.76
C THR A 133 -16.98 -2.87 -12.47
N MET A 134 -16.53 -3.25 -11.27
CA MET A 134 -15.12 -3.13 -10.87
C MET A 134 -14.28 -4.28 -11.43
N LYS A 135 -13.00 -3.98 -11.69
CA LYS A 135 -12.01 -4.99 -12.04
C LYS A 135 -11.60 -5.81 -10.79
N PRO A 136 -11.17 -7.07 -10.95
CA PRO A 136 -10.79 -7.91 -9.80
C PRO A 136 -9.70 -7.29 -8.92
N TRP A 137 -8.65 -6.66 -9.53
CA TRP A 137 -7.59 -5.98 -8.78
C TRP A 137 -8.11 -4.78 -7.97
N ALA A 138 -9.10 -4.07 -8.47
CA ALA A 138 -9.67 -2.92 -7.77
C ALA A 138 -10.46 -3.35 -6.53
N VAL A 139 -11.20 -4.45 -6.64
CA VAL A 139 -11.91 -5.04 -5.49
C VAL A 139 -10.91 -5.63 -4.49
N PHE A 140 -9.88 -6.35 -4.95
CA PHE A 140 -8.79 -6.82 -4.10
C PHE A 140 -8.15 -5.67 -3.32
N THR A 141 -7.84 -4.56 -3.99
CA THR A 141 -7.24 -3.38 -3.34
C THR A 141 -8.20 -2.78 -2.30
N ALA A 142 -9.48 -2.63 -2.61
CA ALA A 142 -10.47 -2.11 -1.67
C ALA A 142 -10.59 -2.99 -0.42
N LEU A 143 -10.70 -4.31 -0.58
CA LEU A 143 -10.82 -5.26 0.54
C LEU A 143 -9.52 -5.40 1.36
N SER A 144 -8.39 -4.94 0.82
CA SER A 144 -7.09 -4.89 1.50
C SER A 144 -6.88 -3.63 2.35
N LEU A 145 -7.88 -2.75 2.43
CA LEU A 145 -7.90 -1.56 3.30
C LEU A 145 -8.77 -1.83 4.54
N PRO A 146 -8.59 -1.07 5.63
CA PRO A 146 -9.47 -1.19 6.80
C PRO A 146 -10.90 -0.77 6.47
N ALA A 147 -11.88 -1.60 6.84
CA ALA A 147 -13.28 -1.31 6.65
C ALA A 147 -13.80 -0.25 7.63
N GLY A 148 -14.79 0.55 7.19
CA GLY A 148 -15.57 1.43 8.06
C GLY A 148 -14.79 2.55 8.74
N LYS A 149 -13.55 2.83 8.37
CA LYS A 149 -12.76 3.94 8.91
C LYS A 149 -12.86 5.14 7.97
N GLU A 150 -13.59 6.16 8.42
CA GLU A 150 -13.62 7.47 7.78
C GLU A 150 -12.38 8.28 8.17
N GLY A 151 -11.90 9.12 7.26
CA GLY A 151 -10.79 10.04 7.54
C GLY A 151 -9.86 10.19 6.35
N ILE A 152 -8.81 10.98 6.57
CA ILE A 152 -7.80 11.27 5.56
C ILE A 152 -6.56 10.41 5.87
N PRO A 153 -6.08 9.57 4.93
CA PRO A 153 -4.86 8.82 5.12
C PRO A 153 -3.63 9.72 5.35
N LEU A 154 -2.62 9.18 6.05
CA LEU A 154 -1.42 9.93 6.44
C LEU A 154 -0.73 10.62 5.27
N ASP A 155 -0.63 9.95 4.13
CA ASP A 155 0.00 10.50 2.93
C ASP A 155 -0.65 11.81 2.47
N LEU A 156 -1.99 11.85 2.48
CA LEU A 156 -2.76 13.04 2.11
C LEU A 156 -2.67 14.12 3.18
N VAL A 157 -2.64 13.76 4.47
CA VAL A 157 -2.43 14.72 5.56
C VAL A 157 -1.10 15.44 5.36
N LEU A 158 -0.02 14.71 5.06
CA LEU A 158 1.31 15.28 4.81
C LEU A 158 1.34 16.15 3.55
N MET A 159 0.72 15.69 2.46
CA MET A 159 0.63 16.47 1.22
C MET A 159 -0.11 17.79 1.44
N MET A 160 -1.25 17.75 2.12
CA MET A 160 -2.03 18.95 2.44
C MET A 160 -1.25 19.90 3.35
N ALA A 161 -0.52 19.40 4.34
CA ALA A 161 0.34 20.19 5.21
C ALA A 161 1.46 20.87 4.42
N ALA A 162 2.14 20.13 3.53
CA ALA A 162 3.18 20.68 2.66
C ALA A 162 2.64 21.75 1.70
N GLN A 163 1.47 21.52 1.11
CA GLN A 163 0.80 22.45 0.21
C GLN A 163 0.39 23.75 0.94
N ALA A 164 -0.13 23.63 2.16
CA ALA A 164 -0.60 24.76 2.96
C ALA A 164 0.52 25.76 3.28
N VAL A 165 1.77 25.30 3.38
CA VAL A 165 2.96 26.14 3.61
C VAL A 165 3.74 26.45 2.33
N GLY A 166 3.15 26.18 1.15
CA GLY A 166 3.67 26.58 -0.16
C GLY A 166 4.90 25.81 -0.64
N LYS A 167 5.10 24.56 -0.18
CA LYS A 167 6.21 23.73 -0.67
C LYS A 167 6.01 23.31 -2.12
N GLU A 168 7.12 23.12 -2.83
CA GLU A 168 7.10 22.42 -4.11
C GLU A 168 6.69 20.96 -3.91
N LEU A 169 5.62 20.52 -4.59
CA LEU A 169 5.11 19.15 -4.52
C LEU A 169 5.63 18.35 -5.72
N ILE A 170 6.18 17.16 -5.45
CA ILE A 170 6.84 16.30 -6.46
C ILE A 170 6.24 14.90 -6.39
N GLY A 171 5.68 14.40 -7.51
CA GLY A 171 5.30 13.00 -7.67
C GLY A 171 6.51 12.17 -8.10
N LEU A 172 6.79 11.10 -7.37
CA LEU A 172 7.86 10.16 -7.71
C LEU A 172 7.41 9.14 -8.75
N GLU A 173 6.10 9.01 -8.99
CA GLU A 173 5.50 8.14 -9.99
C GLU A 173 4.36 8.87 -10.69
N THR A 174 3.96 8.37 -11.85
CA THR A 174 2.75 8.81 -12.54
C THR A 174 1.60 7.86 -12.26
N VAL A 175 0.37 8.30 -12.50
CA VAL A 175 -0.82 7.46 -12.33
C VAL A 175 -0.80 6.26 -13.29
N GLU A 176 -0.29 6.45 -14.50
CA GLU A 176 -0.14 5.38 -15.49
C GLU A 176 0.84 4.32 -15.04
N GLU A 177 1.95 4.71 -14.38
CA GLU A 177 2.93 3.78 -13.83
C GLU A 177 2.32 2.90 -12.73
N GLN A 178 1.52 3.48 -11.84
CA GLN A 178 0.85 2.71 -10.78
C GLN A 178 -0.25 1.81 -11.33
N ILE A 179 -1.08 2.30 -12.24
CA ILE A 179 -2.12 1.51 -12.91
C ILE A 179 -1.48 0.33 -13.66
N ALA A 180 -0.38 0.57 -14.37
CA ALA A 180 0.31 -0.45 -15.17
C ALA A 180 0.81 -1.62 -14.30
N VAL A 181 1.12 -1.42 -13.02
CA VAL A 181 1.49 -2.52 -12.11
C VAL A 181 0.35 -3.53 -12.01
N PHE A 182 -0.87 -3.07 -11.73
CA PHE A 182 -2.04 -3.92 -11.58
C PHE A 182 -2.52 -4.49 -12.93
N GLU A 183 -2.54 -3.68 -13.98
CA GLU A 183 -2.93 -4.12 -15.32
C GLU A 183 -1.94 -5.13 -15.94
N SER A 184 -0.71 -5.19 -15.45
CA SER A 184 0.30 -6.18 -15.88
C SER A 184 0.09 -7.58 -15.30
N ILE A 185 -0.85 -7.74 -14.37
CA ILE A 185 -1.22 -9.04 -13.79
C ILE A 185 -2.26 -9.68 -14.72
N ALA A 186 -2.07 -10.96 -15.04
CA ALA A 186 -3.08 -11.67 -15.82
C ALA A 186 -4.43 -11.68 -15.09
N GLU A 187 -5.54 -11.54 -15.82
CA GLU A 187 -6.88 -11.40 -15.22
C GLU A 187 -7.23 -12.58 -14.30
N ASN A 188 -6.82 -13.81 -14.66
CA ASN A 188 -7.01 -14.97 -13.80
C ASN A 188 -6.24 -14.86 -12.48
N ASP A 189 -5.03 -14.32 -12.49
CA ASP A 189 -4.23 -14.11 -11.26
C ASP A 189 -4.86 -13.02 -10.39
N GLN A 190 -5.43 -11.97 -11.01
CA GLN A 190 -6.20 -10.95 -10.27
C GLN A 190 -7.44 -11.56 -9.60
N VAL A 191 -8.13 -12.50 -10.27
CA VAL A 191 -9.27 -13.23 -9.70
C VAL A 191 -8.83 -14.09 -8.52
N GLU A 192 -7.67 -14.77 -8.59
CA GLU A 192 -7.16 -15.54 -7.47
C GLU A 192 -6.73 -14.67 -6.28
N MET A 193 -6.16 -13.49 -6.52
CA MET A 193 -5.89 -12.50 -5.47
C MET A 193 -7.18 -12.03 -4.80
N LEU A 194 -8.21 -11.75 -5.59
CA LEU A 194 -9.54 -11.39 -5.09
C LEU A 194 -10.15 -12.53 -4.27
N ARG A 195 -10.05 -13.77 -4.75
CA ARG A 195 -10.54 -14.97 -4.05
C ARG A 195 -9.90 -15.09 -2.68
N GLU A 196 -8.58 -14.95 -2.60
CA GLU A 196 -7.84 -15.07 -1.36
C GLU A 196 -8.30 -14.03 -0.32
N VAL A 197 -8.39 -12.75 -0.70
CA VAL A 197 -8.80 -11.70 0.22
C VAL A 197 -10.28 -11.82 0.61
N ALA A 198 -11.15 -12.17 -0.32
CA ALA A 198 -12.58 -12.30 -0.03
C ALA A 198 -12.88 -13.54 0.86
N CYS A 199 -12.21 -14.66 0.59
CA CYS A 199 -12.38 -15.89 1.39
C CYS A 199 -11.82 -15.76 2.82
N HIS A 200 -10.82 -14.92 3.02
CA HIS A 200 -10.14 -14.76 4.31
C HIS A 200 -10.26 -13.35 4.86
N TYR A 201 -11.35 -12.66 4.52
CA TYR A 201 -11.55 -11.24 4.79
C TYR A 201 -11.31 -10.87 6.26
N ASP A 202 -11.93 -11.56 7.20
CA ASP A 202 -11.79 -11.25 8.63
C ASP A 202 -10.33 -11.39 9.08
N HIS A 203 -9.62 -12.39 8.59
CA HIS A 203 -8.21 -12.60 8.88
C HIS A 203 -7.32 -11.46 8.33
N PHE A 204 -7.61 -10.98 7.11
CA PHE A 204 -6.91 -9.82 6.55
C PHE A 204 -7.24 -8.53 7.31
N GLN A 205 -8.46 -8.35 7.80
CA GLN A 205 -8.80 -7.20 8.65
C GLN A 205 -8.06 -7.25 10.01
N GLU A 206 -7.91 -8.43 10.62
CA GLU A 206 -7.07 -8.61 11.82
C GLU A 206 -5.59 -8.28 11.53
N ASP A 207 -5.10 -8.65 10.34
CA ASP A 207 -3.73 -8.33 9.95
C ASP A 207 -3.51 -6.84 9.74
N ILE A 208 -4.48 -6.13 9.17
CA ILE A 208 -4.40 -4.67 9.06
C ILE A 208 -4.30 -4.04 10.44
N GLU A 209 -5.06 -4.52 11.42
CA GLU A 209 -4.96 -4.05 12.80
C GLU A 209 -3.56 -4.31 13.40
N ARG A 210 -2.98 -5.49 13.16
CA ARG A 210 -1.60 -5.81 13.56
C ARG A 210 -0.58 -4.93 12.84
N MET A 211 -0.79 -4.63 11.54
CA MET A 211 0.06 -3.70 10.79
C MET A 211 0.06 -2.31 11.42
N VAL A 212 -1.11 -1.79 11.84
CA VAL A 212 -1.21 -0.51 12.54
C VAL A 212 -0.42 -0.54 13.85
N GLN A 213 -0.51 -1.61 14.64
CA GLN A 213 0.26 -1.77 15.89
C GLN A 213 1.77 -1.81 15.62
N HIS A 214 2.23 -2.52 14.59
CA HIS A 214 3.65 -2.57 14.22
C HIS A 214 4.14 -1.22 13.69
N TYR A 215 3.30 -0.51 12.94
CA TYR A 215 3.60 0.85 12.48
C TYR A 215 3.76 1.82 13.65
N GLU A 216 2.82 1.83 14.60
CA GLU A 216 2.89 2.64 15.83
C GLU A 216 4.16 2.33 16.64
N ALA A 217 4.53 1.04 16.73
CA ALA A 217 5.77 0.60 17.36
C ALA A 217 7.03 0.90 16.52
N ARG A 218 6.91 1.41 15.29
CA ARG A 218 8.01 1.65 14.35
C ARG A 218 8.83 0.40 14.01
N ASP A 219 8.19 -0.77 14.11
CA ASP A 219 8.80 -2.06 13.84
C ASP A 219 8.60 -2.46 12.36
N LEU A 220 9.47 -1.95 11.50
CA LEU A 220 9.45 -2.27 10.07
C LEU A 220 9.73 -3.75 9.79
N LEU A 221 10.46 -4.44 10.66
CA LEU A 221 10.72 -5.88 10.52
C LEU A 221 9.43 -6.68 10.70
N ALA A 222 8.68 -6.41 11.77
CA ALA A 222 7.42 -7.09 12.02
C ALA A 222 6.37 -6.74 10.95
N LEU A 223 6.29 -5.46 10.55
CA LEU A 223 5.44 -5.02 9.44
C LEU A 223 5.77 -5.78 8.15
N THR A 224 7.06 -5.87 7.79
CA THR A 224 7.52 -6.57 6.60
C THR A 224 7.18 -8.07 6.66
N ARG A 225 7.41 -8.71 7.80
CA ARG A 225 7.09 -10.13 8.00
C ARG A 225 5.60 -10.40 7.84
N LEU A 226 4.77 -9.55 8.43
CA LEU A 226 3.33 -9.68 8.38
C LEU A 226 2.82 -9.51 6.94
N THR A 227 3.27 -8.47 6.23
CA THR A 227 2.86 -8.19 4.85
C THR A 227 3.33 -9.28 3.88
N LEU A 228 4.58 -9.74 4.01
CA LEU A 228 5.16 -10.70 3.07
C LEU A 228 4.87 -12.16 3.39
N ARG A 229 4.18 -12.47 4.50
CA ARG A 229 3.90 -13.86 4.89
C ARG A 229 3.01 -14.63 3.92
N TYR A 230 2.25 -13.92 3.08
CA TYR A 230 1.38 -14.53 2.05
C TYR A 230 2.03 -14.61 0.68
N VAL A 231 3.29 -14.21 0.57
CA VAL A 231 4.01 -14.23 -0.70
C VAL A 231 4.59 -15.62 -0.94
N THR A 232 3.92 -16.38 -1.77
CA THR A 232 4.40 -17.67 -2.31
C THR A 232 5.34 -17.44 -3.49
N ASP A 233 5.95 -18.50 -4.02
CA ASP A 233 6.86 -18.39 -5.18
C ASP A 233 6.13 -17.81 -6.41
N GLU A 234 4.86 -18.15 -6.60
CA GLU A 234 4.03 -17.65 -7.70
C GLU A 234 3.77 -16.12 -7.59
N LYS A 235 3.67 -15.60 -6.37
CA LYS A 235 3.42 -14.18 -6.10
C LYS A 235 4.67 -13.31 -6.11
N LYS A 236 5.88 -13.89 -6.14
CA LYS A 236 7.14 -13.12 -6.12
C LYS A 236 7.28 -12.14 -7.28
N ALA A 237 6.84 -12.54 -8.47
CA ALA A 237 6.91 -11.67 -9.65
C ALA A 237 6.00 -10.44 -9.51
N PHE A 238 4.82 -10.61 -8.92
CA PHE A 238 3.94 -9.48 -8.62
C PHE A 238 4.54 -8.56 -7.55
N LEU A 239 5.05 -9.12 -6.45
CA LEU A 239 5.71 -8.33 -5.41
C LEU A 239 6.90 -7.54 -5.96
N ASP A 240 7.67 -8.13 -6.87
CA ASP A 240 8.81 -7.45 -7.51
C ASP A 240 8.33 -6.20 -8.27
N LYS A 241 7.23 -6.30 -9.01
CA LYS A 241 6.61 -5.15 -9.71
C LYS A 241 5.99 -4.15 -8.72
N LEU A 242 5.30 -4.63 -7.70
CA LEU A 242 4.58 -3.79 -6.74
C LEU A 242 5.52 -2.95 -5.86
N LEU A 243 6.70 -3.47 -5.51
CA LEU A 243 7.64 -2.82 -4.61
C LEU A 243 9.00 -2.55 -5.25
N TRP A 244 9.72 -3.60 -5.71
CA TRP A 244 11.15 -3.47 -5.95
C TRP A 244 11.50 -2.71 -7.22
N GLN A 245 10.73 -2.88 -8.30
CA GLN A 245 10.92 -2.12 -9.54
C GLN A 245 10.49 -0.66 -9.35
N ARG A 246 9.46 -0.40 -8.55
CA ARG A 246 9.04 0.95 -8.17
C ARG A 246 10.12 1.64 -7.31
N ASN A 247 10.69 0.92 -6.31
CA ASN A 247 11.79 1.43 -5.51
C ASN A 247 12.97 1.90 -6.37
N GLU A 248 13.33 1.14 -7.39
CA GLU A 248 14.41 1.50 -8.30
C GLU A 248 14.12 2.81 -9.03
N LYS A 249 12.93 2.95 -9.60
CA LYS A 249 12.49 4.18 -10.28
C LYS A 249 12.44 5.37 -9.31
N MET A 250 11.84 5.19 -8.13
CA MET A 250 11.75 6.24 -7.14
C MET A 250 13.15 6.72 -6.71
N VAL A 251 14.09 5.82 -6.45
CA VAL A 251 15.46 6.19 -6.08
C VAL A 251 16.18 6.92 -7.22
N GLN A 252 15.99 6.52 -8.47
CA GLN A 252 16.53 7.24 -9.63
C GLN A 252 16.01 8.69 -9.69
N ARG A 253 14.73 8.92 -9.38
CA ARG A 253 14.10 10.24 -9.36
C ARG A 253 14.48 11.06 -8.11
N LEU A 254 14.66 10.39 -6.96
CA LEU A 254 15.10 11.03 -5.73
C LEU A 254 16.55 11.51 -5.77
N LYS A 255 17.43 10.80 -6.48
CA LYS A 255 18.86 11.10 -6.48
C LYS A 255 19.19 12.58 -6.83
N PRO A 256 18.74 13.16 -7.96
CA PRO A 256 18.99 14.58 -8.26
C PRO A 256 18.40 15.50 -7.21
N LEU A 257 17.21 15.21 -6.70
CA LEU A 257 16.56 16.01 -5.65
C LEU A 257 17.38 16.01 -4.36
N PHE A 258 17.93 14.86 -3.98
CA PHE A 258 18.74 14.70 -2.77
C PHE A 258 20.14 15.31 -2.92
N ASP A 259 20.70 15.36 -4.12
CA ASP A 259 21.96 16.05 -4.39
C ASP A 259 21.83 17.58 -4.21
N GLU A 260 20.63 18.14 -4.41
CA GLU A 260 20.29 19.52 -4.10
C GLU A 260 19.98 19.72 -2.60
N GLY A 261 19.32 18.76 -1.97
CA GLY A 261 19.00 18.76 -0.55
C GLY A 261 17.64 19.39 -0.18
N LYS A 262 17.29 19.36 1.10
CA LYS A 262 16.08 19.92 1.70
C LYS A 262 14.76 19.33 1.17
N VAL A 263 14.76 18.05 0.87
CA VAL A 263 13.57 17.31 0.41
C VAL A 263 13.02 16.47 1.56
N PHE A 264 11.72 16.56 1.80
CA PHE A 264 10.97 15.62 2.62
C PHE A 264 10.22 14.66 1.72
N VAL A 265 10.43 13.36 1.91
CA VAL A 265 9.83 12.28 1.11
C VAL A 265 8.87 11.49 1.97
N ALA A 266 7.65 11.27 1.47
CA ALA A 266 6.65 10.38 2.07
C ALA A 266 6.35 9.23 1.10
N VAL A 267 6.70 8.00 1.48
CA VAL A 267 6.44 6.78 0.71
C VAL A 267 5.95 5.68 1.62
N GLY A 268 5.18 4.72 1.12
CA GLY A 268 4.68 3.61 1.93
C GLY A 268 5.81 2.89 2.67
N ALA A 269 5.61 2.60 3.95
CA ALA A 269 6.63 2.03 4.84
C ALA A 269 7.26 0.75 4.28
N MET A 270 6.51 -0.02 3.48
CA MET A 270 7.02 -1.25 2.85
C MET A 270 8.06 -1.00 1.74
N HIS A 271 8.18 0.22 1.25
CA HIS A 271 9.23 0.60 0.30
C HIS A 271 10.62 0.78 0.95
N LEU A 272 10.68 0.95 2.29
CA LEU A 272 11.90 1.35 3.00
C LEU A 272 12.86 0.18 3.31
N PRO A 273 12.43 -0.95 3.95
CA PRO A 273 13.32 -1.95 4.51
C PRO A 273 13.88 -2.93 3.47
N GLY A 274 14.94 -3.62 3.87
CA GLY A 274 15.51 -4.75 3.12
C GLY A 274 16.53 -4.35 2.05
N GLU A 275 17.15 -5.36 1.44
CA GLU A 275 18.23 -5.17 0.44
C GLU A 275 17.76 -4.45 -0.84
N LYS A 276 16.49 -4.58 -1.20
CA LYS A 276 15.86 -3.91 -2.34
C LYS A 276 15.05 -2.67 -1.91
N GLY A 277 15.09 -2.31 -0.62
CA GLY A 277 14.41 -1.13 -0.09
C GLY A 277 15.07 0.18 -0.52
N ILE A 278 14.30 1.26 -0.47
CA ILE A 278 14.77 2.61 -0.85
C ILE A 278 15.98 3.02 -0.01
N LEU A 279 15.96 2.78 1.31
CA LEU A 279 17.05 3.20 2.20
C LEU A 279 18.37 2.52 1.81
N ARG A 280 18.36 1.21 1.58
CA ARG A 280 19.54 0.47 1.16
C ARG A 280 20.05 0.91 -0.22
N ARG A 281 19.14 1.18 -1.15
CA ARG A 281 19.50 1.69 -2.48
C ARG A 281 20.13 3.09 -2.42
N LEU A 282 19.69 3.95 -1.51
CA LEU A 282 20.32 5.26 -1.26
C LEU A 282 21.73 5.12 -0.67
N GLU A 283 21.93 4.19 0.30
CA GLU A 283 23.27 3.87 0.81
C GLU A 283 24.21 3.40 -0.31
N GLN A 284 23.75 2.53 -1.19
CA GLN A 284 24.53 2.05 -2.34
C GLN A 284 24.92 3.17 -3.32
N GLN A 285 24.16 4.28 -3.31
CA GLN A 285 24.48 5.50 -4.07
C GLN A 285 25.35 6.49 -3.30
N GLY A 286 25.84 6.13 -2.11
CA GLY A 286 26.77 6.92 -1.31
C GLY A 286 26.11 7.94 -0.39
N PHE A 287 24.80 7.80 -0.11
CA PHE A 287 24.16 8.56 0.97
C PHE A 287 24.39 7.87 2.32
N VAL A 288 24.47 8.68 3.37
CA VAL A 288 24.38 8.22 4.76
C VAL A 288 22.91 8.24 5.16
N VAL A 289 22.43 7.14 5.70
CA VAL A 289 21.02 6.93 6.09
C VAL A 289 20.97 6.65 7.58
N GLU A 290 20.26 7.47 8.32
CA GLU A 290 20.14 7.42 9.79
C GLU A 290 18.68 7.45 10.22
N ALA A 291 18.25 6.50 11.04
CA ALA A 291 16.92 6.53 11.65
C ALA A 291 16.88 7.63 12.74
N ILE A 292 15.89 8.51 12.69
CA ILE A 292 15.72 9.59 13.66
C ILE A 292 14.38 9.51 14.42
N TYR A 293 13.44 8.67 13.94
CA TYR A 293 12.19 8.39 14.62
C TYR A 293 11.68 6.98 14.33
#